data_b90e950a49562fab3ab9ca1c99c61b71
#
_entry.id   b90e950a49562fab3ab9ca1c99c61b71
#
_cell.length_a   1.000
_cell.length_b   1.000
_cell.length_c   1.000
_cell.angle_alpha   90.00
_cell.angle_beta   90.00
_cell.angle_gamma   90.00
#
_symmetry.space_group_name_H-M   'P 1'
#
loop_
_entity.id
_entity.type
_entity.pdbx_description
1 polymer ?
#
loop_
_entity_poly.entity_id
_entity_poly.type
_entity_poly.pdbx_seq_one_letter_code
_entity_poly.pdbx_strand_id
1 'polypeptide(L)'
;MVTASARAAASSPGVRRGSVRSALSAPAIAAGVCVMNAVLPVSVAPATTPQVRVSTFQYAVPAIQLVRDDGKVVWLPQEMDDGRPVVLNFIFTTCSSVCPLMSQIFAQFQQKLGADRDKVHLMSISIDPEEDTPARLREYARKFHAGPEWQHYTGTVEASLAAQRAFGIYRGDKMSHAVVTLLRAAPGQPWRRIEGFVTPEELLTEYRHLVGAPRGSVASR
;
A
#
# COMPACT_ATOMS: atom_id res chain seq x y z
N MET A 1 -31.00 -16.17 46.57
CA MET A 1 -32.40 -16.16 46.12
C MET A 1 -32.33 -16.21 44.60
N VAL A 2 -32.38 -17.41 43.98
CA VAL A 2 -33.60 -18.13 43.54
C VAL A 2 -34.37 -17.22 42.56
N THR A 3 -34.57 -17.54 41.29
CA THR A 3 -35.06 -18.75 40.57
C THR A 3 -34.79 -18.56 39.06
N ALA A 4 -34.27 -19.45 38.28
CA ALA A 4 -34.93 -20.59 37.63
C ALA A 4 -35.81 -20.19 36.43
N SER A 5 -35.41 -20.61 35.28
CA SER A 5 -35.96 -21.66 34.44
C SER A 5 -37.13 -21.29 33.50
N ALA A 6 -36.96 -21.52 32.21
CA ALA A 6 -37.94 -22.35 31.41
C ALA A 6 -37.41 -22.69 30.04
N ARG A 7 -37.32 -23.99 29.79
CA ARG A 7 -37.23 -24.69 28.50
C ARG A 7 -38.61 -24.65 27.82
N ALA A 8 -38.61 -24.59 26.50
CA ALA A 8 -39.68 -25.18 25.73
C ALA A 8 -39.10 -25.80 24.45
N ALA A 9 -39.27 -27.11 24.35
CA ALA A 9 -39.11 -27.95 23.17
C ALA A 9 -40.48 -28.21 22.55
N ALA A 10 -40.51 -28.49 21.27
CA ALA A 10 -41.47 -29.30 20.51
C ALA A 10 -41.57 -28.76 19.07
N SER A 11 -41.74 -29.44 17.98
CA SER A 11 -41.92 -30.83 17.66
C SER A 11 -41.96 -30.90 16.12
N SER A 12 -41.39 -31.93 15.54
CA SER A 12 -41.61 -32.29 14.13
C SER A 12 -42.97 -32.98 14.00
N PRO A 13 -43.61 -32.92 12.83
CA PRO A 13 -44.13 -34.09 12.19
C PRO A 13 -43.80 -34.08 10.67
N GLY A 14 -43.59 -35.15 9.93
CA GLY A 14 -44.26 -36.42 9.90
C GLY A 14 -44.28 -36.82 8.42
N VAL A 15 -43.54 -37.86 8.14
CA VAL A 15 -43.42 -38.53 6.84
C VAL A 15 -44.81 -39.02 6.36
N ARG A 16 -45.16 -38.78 5.08
CA ARG A 16 -46.14 -39.61 4.34
C ARG A 16 -45.50 -40.14 3.06
N ARG A 17 -45.31 -41.46 3.09
CA ARG A 17 -45.09 -42.30 1.92
C ARG A 17 -46.43 -42.46 1.19
N GLY A 18 -46.45 -42.13 -0.10
CA GLY A 18 -47.54 -42.47 -1.04
C GLY A 18 -46.96 -43.32 -2.16
N SER A 19 -47.28 -44.60 -2.09
CA SER A 19 -47.00 -45.57 -3.12
C SER A 19 -48.21 -45.55 -4.11
N VAL A 20 -47.94 -45.39 -5.40
CA VAL A 20 -48.94 -45.74 -6.44
C VAL A 20 -48.24 -46.36 -7.64
N ARG A 21 -48.87 -47.39 -8.09
CA ARG A 21 -48.53 -48.50 -8.96
C ARG A 21 -48.27 -48.15 -10.43
N SER A 22 -47.52 -49.06 -11.03
CA SER A 22 -47.28 -49.33 -12.44
C SER A 22 -48.44 -49.18 -13.39
N ALA A 23 -48.16 -48.63 -14.57
CA ALA A 23 -48.85 -49.00 -15.83
C ALA A 23 -47.84 -49.00 -16.98
N LEU A 24 -47.64 -50.13 -17.57
CA LEU A 24 -46.91 -50.36 -18.81
C LEU A 24 -47.69 -49.79 -20.00
N SER A 25 -46.97 -49.09 -20.88
CA SER A 25 -47.31 -49.02 -22.32
C SER A 25 -46.08 -48.59 -23.11
N ALA A 26 -45.58 -49.35 -24.04
CA ALA A 26 -44.58 -49.08 -25.06
C ALA A 26 -45.26 -48.79 -26.41
N PRO A 27 -44.56 -48.52 -27.50
CA PRO A 27 -43.42 -47.61 -27.72
C PRO A 27 -43.75 -46.53 -28.77
N ALA A 28 -43.10 -45.40 -28.70
CA ALA A 28 -43.11 -44.42 -29.79
C ALA A 28 -41.59 -44.07 -30.14
N ILE A 29 -41.32 -44.35 -31.38
CA ILE A 29 -40.07 -44.00 -32.03
C ILE A 29 -39.94 -42.48 -32.03
N ALA A 30 -38.99 -41.92 -31.26
CA ALA A 30 -38.66 -40.51 -31.30
C ALA A 30 -37.26 -40.35 -31.91
N ALA A 31 -37.23 -39.65 -33.02
CA ALA A 31 -36.03 -39.22 -33.73
C ALA A 31 -35.11 -38.43 -32.77
N GLY A 32 -33.89 -38.92 -32.64
CA GLY A 32 -32.86 -38.22 -31.85
C GLY A 32 -32.46 -36.89 -32.48
N VAL A 33 -32.87 -35.79 -31.85
CA VAL A 33 -32.28 -34.48 -32.09
C VAL A 33 -30.99 -34.44 -31.25
N CYS A 34 -29.87 -34.67 -31.90
CA CYS A 34 -28.56 -34.36 -31.33
C CYS A 34 -28.44 -32.84 -31.13
N VAL A 35 -28.71 -32.35 -29.93
CA VAL A 35 -28.39 -31.01 -29.54
C VAL A 35 -26.87 -30.97 -29.31
N MET A 36 -26.14 -30.54 -30.34
CA MET A 36 -24.73 -30.23 -30.22
C MET A 36 -24.61 -29.01 -29.32
N ASN A 37 -24.29 -29.20 -28.03
CA ASN A 37 -23.88 -28.15 -27.14
C ASN A 37 -22.54 -27.60 -27.63
N ALA A 38 -22.55 -26.49 -28.38
CA ALA A 38 -21.36 -25.72 -28.73
C ALA A 38 -20.87 -25.05 -27.44
N VAL A 39 -19.88 -25.67 -26.81
CA VAL A 39 -19.12 -25.02 -25.73
C VAL A 39 -18.27 -23.94 -26.38
N LEU A 40 -18.74 -22.69 -26.31
CA LEU A 40 -17.95 -21.55 -26.72
C LEU A 40 -16.79 -21.40 -25.73
N PRO A 41 -15.54 -21.28 -26.19
CA PRO A 41 -14.43 -21.02 -25.29
C PRO A 41 -14.62 -19.63 -24.66
N VAL A 42 -14.79 -19.58 -23.33
CA VAL A 42 -14.72 -18.34 -22.57
C VAL A 42 -13.28 -17.87 -22.65
N SER A 43 -13.04 -16.84 -23.47
CA SER A 43 -11.74 -16.16 -23.53
C SER A 43 -11.59 -15.37 -22.23
N VAL A 44 -10.85 -15.91 -21.25
CA VAL A 44 -10.46 -15.19 -20.04
C VAL A 44 -9.40 -14.19 -20.47
N ALA A 45 -9.77 -12.90 -20.54
CA ALA A 45 -8.79 -11.84 -20.73
C ALA A 45 -7.75 -11.89 -19.59
N PRO A 46 -6.45 -11.80 -19.89
CA PRO A 46 -5.45 -11.78 -18.84
C PRO A 46 -5.72 -10.60 -17.92
N ALA A 47 -5.81 -10.85 -16.61
CA ALA A 47 -5.90 -9.82 -15.62
C ALA A 47 -4.66 -8.92 -15.75
N THR A 48 -4.87 -7.65 -16.09
CA THR A 48 -3.78 -6.68 -16.18
C THR A 48 -3.24 -6.48 -14.77
N THR A 49 -2.11 -7.08 -14.46
CA THR A 49 -1.37 -6.83 -13.22
C THR A 49 -1.11 -5.33 -13.15
N PRO A 50 -1.39 -4.64 -12.03
CA PRO A 50 -1.08 -3.23 -11.89
C PRO A 50 0.42 -3.03 -12.14
N GLN A 51 0.76 -2.40 -13.25
CA GLN A 51 2.16 -2.21 -13.63
C GLN A 51 2.78 -1.15 -12.72
N VAL A 52 3.83 -1.54 -12.00
CA VAL A 52 4.72 -0.62 -11.32
C VAL A 52 5.43 0.24 -12.37
N ARG A 53 5.33 1.56 -12.22
CA ARG A 53 5.98 2.50 -13.12
C ARG A 53 7.17 3.15 -12.42
N VAL A 54 8.35 2.99 -12.99
CA VAL A 54 9.57 3.63 -12.49
C VAL A 54 9.98 4.76 -13.45
N SER A 55 10.28 5.93 -12.89
CA SER A 55 10.67 7.12 -13.65
C SER A 55 11.66 7.96 -12.86
N THR A 56 12.37 8.88 -13.55
CA THR A 56 13.37 9.76 -12.93
C THR A 56 12.90 11.20 -13.03
N PHE A 57 13.01 11.94 -11.91
CA PHE A 57 12.58 13.33 -11.79
C PHE A 57 13.62 14.18 -11.05
N GLN A 58 13.62 15.47 -11.35
CA GLN A 58 14.22 16.48 -10.49
C GLN A 58 13.11 17.16 -9.69
N TYR A 59 13.22 17.08 -8.36
CA TYR A 59 12.31 17.79 -7.46
C TYR A 59 13.07 18.89 -6.73
N ALA A 60 12.48 20.08 -6.69
CA ALA A 60 12.92 21.14 -5.82
C ALA A 60 12.34 20.90 -4.42
N VAL A 61 13.17 20.47 -3.48
CA VAL A 61 12.74 20.26 -2.09
C VAL A 61 12.38 21.62 -1.48
N PRO A 62 11.14 21.80 -0.96
CA PRO A 62 10.70 23.08 -0.46
C PRO A 62 11.38 23.42 0.87
N ALA A 63 11.72 24.70 1.05
CA ALA A 63 12.29 25.22 2.31
C ALA A 63 11.17 25.40 3.36
N ILE A 64 10.72 24.28 3.93
CA ILE A 64 9.66 24.21 4.93
C ILE A 64 10.15 23.57 6.21
N GLN A 65 9.50 23.89 7.32
CA GLN A 65 9.70 23.20 8.59
C GLN A 65 8.65 22.08 8.72
N LEU A 66 9.13 20.94 9.20
CA LEU A 66 8.29 19.81 9.62
C LEU A 66 8.57 19.49 11.08
N VAL A 67 7.67 18.77 11.71
CA VAL A 67 7.81 18.24 13.06
C VAL A 67 7.94 16.74 12.98
N ARG A 68 9.04 16.21 13.46
CA ARG A 68 9.31 14.78 13.52
C ARG A 68 8.45 14.12 14.63
N ASP A 69 8.24 12.84 14.53
CA ASP A 69 7.45 12.07 15.50
C ASP A 69 8.00 12.09 16.93
N ASP A 70 9.31 12.39 17.11
CA ASP A 70 9.92 12.66 18.43
C ASP A 70 9.69 14.09 18.95
N GLY A 71 9.02 14.95 18.15
CA GLY A 71 8.72 16.35 18.48
C GLY A 71 9.76 17.35 18.01
N LYS A 72 10.85 16.91 17.38
CA LYS A 72 11.89 17.80 16.87
C LYS A 72 11.40 18.56 15.64
N VAL A 73 11.54 19.89 15.65
CA VAL A 73 11.33 20.74 14.47
C VAL A 73 12.56 20.67 13.59
N VAL A 74 12.36 20.37 12.31
CA VAL A 74 13.44 20.21 11.32
C VAL A 74 13.12 20.99 10.04
N TRP A 75 14.17 21.46 9.36
CA TRP A 75 14.04 21.96 7.99
C TRP A 75 14.13 20.80 7.01
N LEU A 76 13.13 20.66 6.14
CA LEU A 76 13.03 19.51 5.23
C LEU A 76 14.28 19.33 4.33
N PRO A 77 14.87 20.39 3.71
CA PRO A 77 16.08 20.20 2.92
C PRO A 77 17.25 19.64 3.74
N GLN A 78 17.51 20.20 4.92
CA GLN A 78 18.60 19.74 5.79
C GLN A 78 18.37 18.34 6.33
N GLU A 79 17.12 18.00 6.66
CA GLU A 79 16.76 16.67 7.14
C GLU A 79 16.96 15.60 6.05
N MET A 80 16.64 15.93 4.80
CA MET A 80 16.85 15.05 3.65
C MET A 80 18.33 14.96 3.22
N ASP A 81 19.16 15.93 3.59
CA ASP A 81 20.55 16.06 3.15
C ASP A 81 21.54 15.68 4.28
N ASP A 82 21.18 14.75 5.13
CA ASP A 82 22.00 14.25 6.24
C ASP A 82 23.18 13.35 5.79
N GLY A 83 23.36 13.19 4.49
CA GLY A 83 24.42 12.40 3.87
C GLY A 83 24.03 10.98 3.49
N ARG A 84 22.86 10.53 3.92
CA ARG A 84 22.32 9.20 3.58
C ARG A 84 21.44 9.25 2.34
N PRO A 85 21.33 8.15 1.57
CA PRO A 85 20.27 7.98 0.61
C PRO A 85 18.91 8.09 1.29
N VAL A 86 17.95 8.70 0.61
CA VAL A 86 16.59 8.90 1.11
C VAL A 86 15.61 7.93 0.41
N VAL A 87 14.74 7.29 1.18
CA VAL A 87 13.56 6.59 0.68
C VAL A 87 12.33 7.21 1.35
N LEU A 88 11.49 7.83 0.56
CA LEU A 88 10.38 8.67 1.01
C LEU A 88 9.04 8.14 0.52
N ASN A 89 8.04 8.12 1.39
CA ASN A 89 6.64 8.02 1.03
C ASN A 89 5.79 9.07 1.74
N PHE A 90 4.53 9.16 1.32
CA PHE A 90 3.53 10.02 1.95
C PHE A 90 2.44 9.14 2.54
N ILE A 91 1.99 9.47 3.73
CA ILE A 91 1.00 8.68 4.49
C ILE A 91 -0.03 9.58 5.17
N PHE A 92 -1.09 8.99 5.71
CA PHE A 92 -1.86 9.55 6.80
C PHE A 92 -2.38 8.42 7.70
N THR A 93 -2.41 8.65 9.03
CA THR A 93 -2.62 7.56 9.99
C THR A 93 -4.04 7.02 10.01
N THR A 94 -5.01 7.81 9.54
CA THR A 94 -6.42 7.41 9.44
C THR A 94 -6.75 6.64 8.16
N CYS A 95 -5.78 6.44 7.28
CA CYS A 95 -5.94 5.61 6.09
C CYS A 95 -6.08 4.13 6.45
N SER A 96 -7.14 3.49 5.97
CA SER A 96 -7.41 2.07 6.20
C SER A 96 -7.09 1.15 5.01
N SER A 97 -6.56 1.71 3.92
CA SER A 97 -6.34 0.98 2.66
C SER A 97 -4.86 0.94 2.24
N VAL A 98 -4.39 1.97 1.53
CA VAL A 98 -3.06 1.96 0.89
C VAL A 98 -1.91 2.23 1.85
N CYS A 99 -2.08 3.13 2.86
CA CYS A 99 -1.00 3.50 3.75
C CYS A 99 -0.49 2.34 4.62
N PRO A 100 -1.36 1.48 5.22
CA PRO A 100 -0.88 0.31 5.95
C PRO A 100 -0.06 -0.65 5.08
N LEU A 101 -0.46 -0.86 3.82
CA LEU A 101 0.27 -1.73 2.90
C LEU A 101 1.64 -1.12 2.54
N MET A 102 1.70 0.18 2.24
CA MET A 102 2.97 0.88 1.99
C MET A 102 3.90 0.85 3.20
N SER A 103 3.35 1.05 4.40
CA SER A 103 4.14 0.97 5.64
C SER A 103 4.63 -0.45 5.92
N GLN A 104 3.85 -1.49 5.57
CA GLN A 104 4.30 -2.88 5.66
C GLN A 104 5.46 -3.17 4.68
N ILE A 105 5.42 -2.61 3.47
CA ILE A 105 6.51 -2.70 2.49
C ILE A 105 7.78 -2.04 3.06
N PHE A 106 7.66 -0.85 3.64
CA PHE A 106 8.79 -0.14 4.27
C PHE A 106 9.36 -0.92 5.47
N ALA A 107 8.51 -1.50 6.31
CA ALA A 107 8.93 -2.33 7.43
C ALA A 107 9.74 -3.55 6.97
N GLN A 108 9.28 -4.25 5.93
CA GLN A 108 10.01 -5.39 5.36
C GLN A 108 11.28 -4.95 4.62
N PHE A 109 11.26 -3.83 3.92
CA PHE A 109 12.44 -3.24 3.30
C PHE A 109 13.52 -2.93 4.35
N GLN A 110 13.15 -2.27 5.46
CA GLN A 110 14.02 -2.01 6.60
C GLN A 110 14.66 -3.31 7.13
N GLN A 111 13.88 -4.37 7.29
CA GLN A 111 14.41 -5.68 7.72
C GLN A 111 15.40 -6.28 6.72
N LYS A 112 15.11 -6.16 5.41
CA LYS A 112 15.96 -6.69 4.34
C LYS A 112 17.27 -5.93 4.13
N LEU A 113 17.36 -4.68 4.58
CA LEU A 113 18.61 -3.92 4.63
C LEU A 113 19.59 -4.53 5.65
N GLY A 114 19.08 -5.19 6.70
CA GLY A 114 19.92 -5.85 7.70
C GLY A 114 20.89 -4.89 8.37
N ALA A 115 22.20 -5.17 8.26
CA ALA A 115 23.26 -4.35 8.82
C ALA A 115 23.46 -2.99 8.11
N ASP A 116 22.84 -2.79 6.93
CA ASP A 116 22.95 -1.54 6.17
C ASP A 116 21.79 -0.56 6.44
N ARG A 117 20.88 -0.89 7.34
CA ARG A 117 19.68 -0.08 7.61
C ARG A 117 20.00 1.32 8.15
N ASP A 118 21.08 1.48 8.90
CA ASP A 118 21.57 2.77 9.41
C ASP A 118 22.15 3.68 8.32
N LYS A 119 22.47 3.12 7.15
CA LYS A 119 23.00 3.84 5.98
C LYS A 119 21.93 4.46 5.09
N VAL A 120 20.64 4.32 5.43
CA VAL A 120 19.51 4.88 4.69
C VAL A 120 18.69 5.78 5.61
N HIS A 121 18.07 6.80 5.05
CA HIS A 121 17.07 7.61 5.72
C HIS A 121 15.70 7.28 5.15
N LEU A 122 14.89 6.54 5.90
CA LEU A 122 13.49 6.28 5.56
C LEU A 122 12.63 7.42 6.11
N MET A 123 11.80 8.00 5.26
CA MET A 123 10.96 9.13 5.61
C MET A 123 9.50 8.85 5.25
N SER A 124 8.59 9.09 6.18
CA SER A 124 7.15 9.09 5.92
C SER A 124 6.59 10.46 6.29
N ILE A 125 6.12 11.23 5.29
CA ILE A 125 5.56 12.57 5.51
C ILE A 125 4.04 12.47 5.50
N SER A 126 3.41 13.01 6.55
CA SER A 126 1.94 13.06 6.63
C SER A 126 1.36 14.07 5.64
N ILE A 127 0.26 13.65 4.99
CA ILE A 127 -0.58 14.50 4.17
C ILE A 127 -1.82 15.03 4.92
N ASP A 128 -1.97 14.67 6.19
CA ASP A 128 -3.11 15.01 7.05
C ASP A 128 -2.65 15.57 8.40
N PRO A 129 -1.94 16.70 8.42
CA PRO A 129 -1.30 17.23 9.62
C PRO A 129 -2.30 17.68 10.71
N GLU A 130 -3.57 17.90 10.35
CA GLU A 130 -4.63 18.22 11.32
C GLU A 130 -4.94 17.02 12.23
N GLU A 131 -4.85 15.81 11.71
CA GLU A 131 -5.07 14.57 12.45
C GLU A 131 -3.75 13.94 12.93
N ASP A 132 -2.69 14.02 12.15
CA ASP A 132 -1.43 13.33 12.37
C ASP A 132 -0.47 14.14 13.26
N THR A 133 -0.76 14.16 14.55
CA THR A 133 0.16 14.75 15.55
C THR A 133 1.44 13.91 15.66
N PRO A 134 2.55 14.47 16.20
CA PRO A 134 3.77 13.69 16.47
C PRO A 134 3.51 12.44 17.33
N ALA A 135 2.59 12.54 18.30
CA ALA A 135 2.20 11.41 19.14
C ALA A 135 1.51 10.29 18.35
N ARG A 136 0.59 10.62 17.46
CA ARG A 136 -0.08 9.66 16.54
C ARG A 136 0.90 9.03 15.57
N LEU A 137 1.79 9.82 14.99
CA LEU A 137 2.85 9.31 14.10
C LEU A 137 3.78 8.34 14.83
N ARG A 138 4.17 8.63 16.07
CA ARG A 138 4.97 7.72 16.90
C ARG A 138 4.24 6.41 17.22
N GLU A 139 2.94 6.46 17.46
CA GLU A 139 2.12 5.27 17.64
C GLU A 139 2.06 4.44 16.34
N TYR A 140 1.84 5.12 15.22
CA TYR A 140 1.86 4.51 13.89
C TYR A 140 3.21 3.86 13.58
N ALA A 141 4.32 4.55 13.81
CA ALA A 141 5.67 4.03 13.66
C ALA A 141 5.89 2.74 14.46
N ARG A 142 5.46 2.71 15.73
CA ARG A 142 5.55 1.51 16.57
C ARG A 142 4.74 0.34 16.02
N LYS A 143 3.57 0.59 15.45
CA LYS A 143 2.72 -0.45 14.83
C LYS A 143 3.44 -1.18 13.69
N PHE A 144 4.30 -0.48 12.96
CA PHE A 144 5.09 -1.03 11.85
C PHE A 144 6.54 -1.34 12.23
N HIS A 145 6.89 -1.31 13.51
CA HIS A 145 8.24 -1.59 14.02
C HIS A 145 9.31 -0.72 13.34
N ALA A 146 9.00 0.56 13.13
CA ALA A 146 9.95 1.51 12.57
C ALA A 146 11.18 1.63 13.48
N GLY A 147 12.37 1.45 12.89
CA GLY A 147 13.64 1.66 13.56
C GLY A 147 14.07 3.12 13.56
N PRO A 148 15.20 3.44 14.15
CA PRO A 148 15.69 4.83 14.24
C PRO A 148 16.04 5.45 12.89
N GLU A 149 16.25 4.64 11.86
CA GLU A 149 16.48 5.07 10.47
C GLU A 149 15.20 5.50 9.75
N TRP A 150 14.02 5.17 10.29
CA TRP A 150 12.73 5.48 9.70
C TRP A 150 11.95 6.46 10.57
N GLN A 151 11.95 7.73 10.16
CA GLN A 151 11.26 8.80 10.84
C GLN A 151 9.95 9.19 10.13
N HIS A 152 9.01 9.67 10.95
CA HIS A 152 7.71 10.14 10.48
C HIS A 152 7.58 11.63 10.76
N TYR A 153 6.97 12.36 9.81
CA TYR A 153 6.92 13.83 9.83
C TYR A 153 5.49 14.34 9.66
N THR A 154 5.18 15.38 10.40
CA THR A 154 4.00 16.22 10.24
C THR A 154 4.42 17.68 10.17
N GLY A 155 3.47 18.62 10.22
CA GLY A 155 3.78 20.04 10.20
C GLY A 155 2.51 20.89 10.18
N THR A 156 2.60 22.07 9.57
CA THR A 156 1.39 22.86 9.27
C THR A 156 0.73 22.33 7.99
N VAL A 157 -0.54 22.70 7.79
CA VAL A 157 -1.27 22.39 6.54
C VAL A 157 -0.51 22.94 5.32
N GLU A 158 0.00 24.17 5.41
CA GLU A 158 0.76 24.82 4.33
C GLU A 158 2.05 24.06 4.03
N ALA A 159 2.78 23.61 5.05
CA ALA A 159 4.00 22.83 4.89
C ALA A 159 3.71 21.47 4.24
N SER A 160 2.66 20.77 4.68
CA SER A 160 2.21 19.52 4.08
C SER A 160 1.83 19.70 2.60
N LEU A 161 1.04 20.72 2.28
CA LEU A 161 0.66 21.03 0.90
C LEU A 161 1.87 21.40 0.03
N ALA A 162 2.83 22.16 0.58
CA ALA A 162 4.06 22.50 -0.13
C ALA A 162 4.89 21.24 -0.45
N ALA A 163 5.04 20.32 0.49
CA ALA A 163 5.71 19.04 0.27
C ALA A 163 4.98 18.21 -0.80
N GLN A 164 3.68 18.05 -0.67
CA GLN A 164 2.86 17.28 -1.63
C GLN A 164 2.97 17.81 -3.05
N ARG A 165 2.92 19.15 -3.22
CA ARG A 165 3.04 19.80 -4.54
C ARG A 165 4.44 19.65 -5.11
N ALA A 166 5.48 19.86 -4.29
CA ALA A 166 6.87 19.75 -4.72
C ALA A 166 7.21 18.35 -5.26
N PHE A 167 6.66 17.30 -4.65
CA PHE A 167 6.85 15.92 -5.10
C PHE A 167 5.77 15.40 -6.05
N GLY A 168 4.86 16.27 -6.51
CA GLY A 168 3.85 15.93 -7.50
C GLY A 168 2.85 14.86 -7.04
N ILE A 169 2.53 14.82 -5.74
CA ILE A 169 1.59 13.83 -5.17
C ILE A 169 0.25 14.43 -4.74
N TYR A 170 0.14 15.77 -4.71
CA TYR A 170 -1.11 16.44 -4.34
C TYR A 170 -2.24 16.10 -5.31
N ARG A 171 -3.40 15.69 -4.78
CA ARG A 171 -4.59 15.29 -5.55
C ARG A 171 -5.87 16.02 -5.13
N GLY A 172 -5.77 17.05 -4.27
CA GLY A 172 -6.93 17.80 -3.75
C GLY A 172 -7.63 17.09 -2.59
N ASP A 173 -7.85 15.79 -2.68
CA ASP A 173 -8.46 14.96 -1.63
C ASP A 173 -7.47 13.90 -1.16
N LYS A 174 -7.30 13.77 0.17
CA LYS A 174 -6.42 12.77 0.78
C LYS A 174 -6.84 11.33 0.46
N MET A 175 -8.12 11.07 0.21
CA MET A 175 -8.61 9.74 -0.17
C MET A 175 -8.18 9.33 -1.60
N SER A 176 -7.82 10.30 -2.44
CA SER A 176 -7.26 10.10 -3.78
C SER A 176 -5.72 10.05 -3.78
N HIS A 177 -5.11 9.87 -2.62
CA HIS A 177 -3.67 9.85 -2.42
C HIS A 177 -2.99 8.79 -3.32
N ALA A 178 -1.93 9.23 -4.01
CA ALA A 178 -1.20 8.37 -4.94
C ALA A 178 -0.25 7.42 -4.18
N VAL A 179 -0.21 6.17 -4.60
CA VAL A 179 0.77 5.18 -4.13
C VAL A 179 2.11 5.48 -4.80
N VAL A 180 3.00 6.16 -4.10
CA VAL A 180 4.30 6.60 -4.62
C VAL A 180 5.40 6.37 -3.59
N THR A 181 6.49 5.77 -4.04
CA THR A 181 7.76 5.73 -3.31
C THR A 181 8.81 6.52 -4.08
N LEU A 182 9.56 7.34 -3.39
CA LEU A 182 10.60 8.20 -3.95
C LEU A 182 11.96 7.84 -3.35
N LEU A 183 12.97 7.67 -4.20
CA LEU A 183 14.33 7.34 -3.76
C LEU A 183 15.31 8.37 -4.31
N ARG A 184 16.30 8.78 -3.50
CA ARG A 184 17.39 9.64 -3.92
C ARG A 184 18.70 9.15 -3.30
N ALA A 185 19.74 8.98 -4.15
CA ALA A 185 21.04 8.46 -3.69
C ALA A 185 21.85 9.44 -2.84
N ALA A 186 21.76 10.74 -3.14
CA ALA A 186 22.50 11.79 -2.44
C ALA A 186 21.91 13.17 -2.75
N PRO A 187 22.27 14.22 -1.97
CA PRO A 187 21.88 15.60 -2.27
C PRO A 187 22.22 15.99 -3.71
N GLY A 188 21.29 16.72 -4.35
CA GLY A 188 21.45 17.18 -5.73
C GLY A 188 21.26 16.11 -6.82
N GLN A 189 21.19 14.83 -6.47
CA GLN A 189 20.94 13.78 -7.42
C GLN A 189 19.45 13.69 -7.80
N PRO A 190 19.14 13.17 -9.02
CA PRO A 190 17.78 12.93 -9.43
C PRO A 190 17.06 11.95 -8.49
N TRP A 191 15.75 12.12 -8.39
CA TRP A 191 14.88 11.21 -7.67
C TRP A 191 14.36 10.12 -8.60
N ARG A 192 14.40 8.89 -8.12
CA ARG A 192 13.65 7.79 -8.70
C ARG A 192 12.27 7.76 -8.09
N ARG A 193 11.24 7.82 -8.93
CA ARG A 193 9.83 7.76 -8.56
C ARG A 193 9.27 6.41 -8.97
N ILE A 194 8.70 5.71 -8.03
CA ILE A 194 8.02 4.43 -8.22
C ILE A 194 6.54 4.65 -7.93
N GLU A 195 5.70 4.46 -8.94
CA GLU A 195 4.24 4.55 -8.85
C GLU A 195 3.65 3.15 -8.80
N GLY A 196 2.75 2.90 -7.86
CA GLY A 196 2.17 1.60 -7.59
C GLY A 196 2.84 0.85 -6.43
N PHE A 197 2.33 -0.35 -6.16
CA PHE A 197 2.86 -1.21 -5.12
C PHE A 197 4.03 -2.03 -5.67
N VAL A 198 5.18 -1.86 -5.06
CA VAL A 198 6.36 -2.72 -5.27
C VAL A 198 6.44 -3.73 -4.14
N THR A 199 7.03 -4.88 -4.41
CA THR A 199 7.42 -5.79 -3.33
C THR A 199 8.61 -5.23 -2.55
N PRO A 200 8.84 -5.64 -1.31
CA PRO A 200 10.04 -5.23 -0.56
C PRO A 200 11.35 -5.62 -1.26
N GLU A 201 11.36 -6.72 -2.02
CA GLU A 201 12.48 -7.20 -2.83
C GLU A 201 12.76 -6.27 -4.02
N GLU A 202 11.73 -5.86 -4.72
CA GLU A 202 11.84 -4.90 -5.82
C GLU A 202 12.32 -3.55 -5.32
N LEU A 203 11.77 -3.06 -4.19
CA LEU A 203 12.23 -1.82 -3.57
C LEU A 203 13.71 -1.89 -3.17
N LEU A 204 14.15 -3.00 -2.59
CA LEU A 204 15.55 -3.22 -2.25
C LEU A 204 16.46 -3.26 -3.50
N THR A 205 15.98 -3.87 -4.57
CA THR A 205 16.69 -3.92 -5.85
C THR A 205 16.85 -2.51 -6.43
N GLU A 206 15.78 -1.73 -6.47
CA GLU A 206 15.80 -0.35 -6.95
C GLU A 206 16.70 0.54 -6.10
N TYR A 207 16.67 0.39 -4.77
CA TYR A 207 17.56 1.09 -3.85
C TYR A 207 19.04 0.75 -4.11
N ARG A 208 19.37 -0.54 -4.23
CA ARG A 208 20.76 -0.99 -4.49
C ARG A 208 21.28 -0.50 -5.85
N HIS A 209 20.46 -0.54 -6.88
CA HIS A 209 20.81 0.04 -8.18
C HIS A 209 21.09 1.53 -8.06
N LEU A 210 20.27 2.26 -7.30
CA LEU A 210 20.41 3.70 -7.12
C LEU A 210 21.71 4.07 -6.39
N VAL A 211 22.05 3.39 -5.29
CA VAL A 211 23.24 3.70 -4.47
C VAL A 211 24.52 3.11 -5.04
N GLY A 212 24.43 2.04 -5.83
CA GLY A 212 25.56 1.41 -6.52
C GLY A 212 25.91 2.04 -7.85
N ALA A 213 25.07 2.93 -8.40
CA ALA A 213 25.36 3.62 -9.66
C ALA A 213 26.53 4.60 -9.47
N PRO A 214 27.48 4.69 -10.42
CA PRO A 214 28.56 5.67 -10.37
C PRO A 214 28.00 7.09 -10.26
N ARG A 215 28.47 7.85 -9.27
CA ARG A 215 28.08 9.25 -9.09
C ARG A 215 28.55 10.05 -10.30
N GLY A 216 27.65 10.36 -11.23
CA GLY A 216 28.00 11.18 -12.41
C GLY A 216 27.33 10.81 -13.73
N SER A 217 26.61 9.69 -13.85
CA SER A 217 25.91 9.38 -15.10
C SER A 217 24.52 10.00 -15.14
N VAL A 218 24.44 11.30 -15.38
CA VAL A 218 23.22 11.91 -15.91
C VAL A 218 23.15 11.51 -17.38
N ALA A 219 22.43 10.44 -17.67
CA ALA A 219 22.07 10.11 -19.05
C ALA A 219 21.13 11.19 -19.55
N SER A 220 21.64 12.15 -20.31
CA SER A 220 20.86 13.06 -21.14
C SER A 220 20.21 12.23 -22.25
N ARG A 221 18.90 12.07 -22.18
CA ARG A 221 18.02 11.78 -23.31
C ARG A 221 16.76 12.56 -23.20
#